data_488d10109cf77ab768f4db96270479be
#
_entry.id   488d10109cf77ab768f4db96270479be
#
_cell.length_a   1.000
_cell.length_b   1.000
_cell.length_c   1.000
_cell.angle_alpha   90.00
_cell.angle_beta   90.00
_cell.angle_gamma   90.00
#
_symmetry.space_group_name_H-M   'P 1'
#
loop_
_entity.id
_entity.type
_entity.pdbx_description
1 polymer ?
#
loop_
_entity_poly.entity_id
_entity_poly.type
_entity_poly.pdbx_seq_one_letter_code
_entity_poly.pdbx_strand_id
1 'polypeptide(L)'
;MKKNNPGDRIARRSILGATAAALSAGALGSVTALGQTREQVEKGEGNHSASNPGPKNPTLQGLNPDSYQPPSTDRGVIEPIWYSFDLVHRRIQDGGWTSQVTSKEFPSSLDIAGVTMRLTAGSYRELHWHSANEWAYMLYGTARVTVFEPNGKIFIGDVSEGDLWFFPTAHPHSIQGLGPDGCEFLLAFDQGNFSEYNTFLLSGLIAHTPSKVVSQNFNIPETELSNLPESGLYIFPGTVPGPLEDDRKAVGGPAVASNLDYTFKMKSMKPLAETAGGSVRVVDSHNFPADKTVAAALFNVKPGALRELHWHPISEWQYYINGSARMTVFDSAGEAHTMDYKSNDVGLAPAISGHYVQNTGNDDLSFLALFKSDTFAEFSLNQWLRHLPVQMTEQHLRISPSAIARIPNMANNIIPASSTGSDPQ
;
A
#
# COMPACT_ATOMS: atom_id res chain seq x y z
N MET A 1 -8.55 -50.30 -43.19
CA MET A 1 -8.41 -51.55 -42.46
C MET A 1 -8.69 -51.23 -41.00
N LYS A 2 -9.89 -51.60 -40.52
CA LYS A 2 -10.19 -52.67 -39.55
C LYS A 2 -9.39 -52.50 -38.25
N LYS A 3 -9.92 -52.47 -37.06
CA LYS A 3 -11.25 -52.76 -36.45
C LYS A 3 -11.18 -52.47 -34.94
N ASN A 4 -12.19 -51.95 -34.37
CA ASN A 4 -13.09 -52.44 -33.32
C ASN A 4 -12.69 -52.28 -31.83
N ASN A 5 -13.57 -51.59 -31.20
CA ASN A 5 -14.12 -51.61 -29.83
C ASN A 5 -14.43 -53.05 -29.33
N PRO A 6 -14.64 -53.35 -28.04
CA PRO A 6 -15.67 -52.79 -27.15
C PRO A 6 -15.22 -52.66 -25.66
N GLY A 7 -15.76 -51.82 -24.82
CA GLY A 7 -17.02 -51.81 -24.11
C GLY A 7 -17.07 -52.76 -22.88
N ASP A 8 -17.15 -52.18 -21.67
CA ASP A 8 -17.89 -52.85 -20.61
C ASP A 8 -18.54 -51.83 -19.62
N ARG A 9 -19.83 -51.99 -19.56
CA ARG A 9 -20.74 -51.42 -18.57
C ARG A 9 -20.76 -52.33 -17.36
N ILE A 10 -20.66 -51.82 -16.14
CA ILE A 10 -21.16 -52.54 -14.95
C ILE A 10 -22.09 -51.65 -14.14
N ALA A 11 -23.18 -52.29 -13.83
CA ALA A 11 -24.47 -51.83 -13.41
C ALA A 11 -24.57 -51.31 -11.97
N ARG A 12 -25.61 -50.50 -11.79
CA ARG A 12 -26.23 -50.14 -10.51
C ARG A 12 -26.67 -51.38 -9.73
N ARG A 13 -26.49 -51.36 -8.41
CA ARG A 13 -27.33 -52.13 -7.48
C ARG A 13 -27.77 -51.27 -6.31
N SER A 14 -29.04 -50.93 -6.32
CA SER A 14 -29.82 -50.54 -5.18
C SER A 14 -30.01 -51.72 -4.23
N ILE A 15 -29.87 -51.49 -2.92
CA ILE A 15 -30.45 -52.40 -1.92
C ILE A 15 -31.20 -51.50 -0.93
N LEU A 16 -32.52 -51.63 -1.02
CA LEU A 16 -33.45 -51.29 0.06
C LEU A 16 -33.42 -52.45 1.08
N GLY A 17 -33.35 -52.08 2.35
CA GLY A 17 -33.57 -52.99 3.45
C GLY A 17 -34.12 -52.25 4.64
N ALA A 18 -35.45 -52.28 4.79
CA ALA A 18 -36.13 -51.84 6.00
C ALA A 18 -36.11 -52.94 7.05
N THR A 19 -35.84 -52.60 8.31
CA THR A 19 -36.36 -53.35 9.47
C THR A 19 -36.51 -52.44 10.68
N ALA A 20 -37.55 -52.73 11.42
CA ALA A 20 -38.29 -51.96 12.38
C ALA A 20 -37.66 -51.85 13.80
N ALA A 21 -38.00 -50.75 14.40
CA ALA A 21 -38.32 -50.45 15.81
C ALA A 21 -37.82 -51.36 16.95
N ALA A 22 -37.11 -50.78 17.88
CA ALA A 22 -37.25 -51.05 19.32
C ALA A 22 -37.17 -49.72 20.09
N LEU A 23 -38.26 -49.35 20.71
CA LEU A 23 -38.39 -48.28 21.70
C LEU A 23 -37.66 -48.70 22.97
N SER A 24 -36.64 -47.94 23.35
CA SER A 24 -36.21 -47.87 24.74
C SER A 24 -36.20 -46.40 25.16
N ALA A 25 -37.09 -46.05 26.08
CA ALA A 25 -37.12 -44.74 26.75
C ALA A 25 -35.87 -44.60 27.61
N GLY A 26 -34.89 -43.88 27.09
CA GLY A 26 -33.76 -43.35 27.85
C GLY A 26 -33.87 -41.85 27.90
N ALA A 27 -33.74 -41.28 29.07
CA ALA A 27 -33.83 -39.86 29.39
C ALA A 27 -33.15 -38.98 28.33
N LEU A 28 -33.92 -38.19 27.61
CA LEU A 28 -33.48 -37.04 26.83
C LEU A 28 -32.95 -35.98 27.78
N GLY A 29 -31.70 -36.11 28.19
CA GLY A 29 -30.92 -34.97 28.55
C GLY A 29 -30.79 -34.09 27.31
N SER A 30 -31.54 -33.02 27.24
CA SER A 30 -31.32 -31.96 26.25
C SER A 30 -29.91 -31.45 26.45
N VAL A 31 -28.98 -31.94 25.61
CA VAL A 31 -27.76 -31.21 25.33
C VAL A 31 -28.19 -30.01 24.51
N THR A 32 -28.55 -28.94 25.22
CA THR A 32 -28.51 -27.62 24.63
C THR A 32 -27.05 -27.40 24.24
N ALA A 33 -26.73 -27.63 22.98
CA ALA A 33 -25.59 -27.01 22.40
C ALA A 33 -25.76 -25.51 22.67
N LEU A 34 -25.03 -24.99 23.67
CA LEU A 34 -24.90 -23.57 23.89
C LEU A 34 -24.20 -23.03 22.64
N GLY A 35 -24.97 -22.80 21.58
CA GLY A 35 -24.51 -22.06 20.42
C GLY A 35 -24.12 -20.69 20.95
N GLN A 36 -22.89 -20.30 20.69
CA GLN A 36 -22.44 -18.92 20.92
C GLN A 36 -23.44 -18.00 20.24
N THR A 37 -23.88 -16.97 20.93
CA THR A 37 -24.63 -15.91 20.27
C THR A 37 -23.66 -15.16 19.34
N ARG A 38 -24.16 -14.65 18.23
CA ARG A 38 -23.40 -13.84 17.29
C ARG A 38 -22.64 -12.71 18.00
N GLU A 39 -23.28 -12.07 18.99
CA GLU A 39 -22.70 -11.00 19.80
C GLU A 39 -21.50 -11.48 20.66
N GLN A 40 -21.52 -12.72 21.16
CA GLN A 40 -20.39 -13.29 21.89
C GLN A 40 -19.19 -13.58 21.00
N VAL A 41 -19.45 -13.99 19.76
CA VAL A 41 -18.38 -14.17 18.76
C VAL A 41 -17.76 -12.83 18.37
N GLU A 42 -18.59 -11.81 18.15
CA GLU A 42 -18.14 -10.46 17.80
C GLU A 42 -17.34 -9.79 18.92
N LYS A 43 -17.62 -10.09 20.19
CA LYS A 43 -16.87 -9.59 21.36
C LYS A 43 -15.66 -10.45 21.75
N GLY A 44 -15.35 -11.51 21.01
CA GLY A 44 -14.31 -12.43 21.40
C GLY A 44 -14.61 -13.27 22.64
N GLU A 45 -15.84 -13.26 23.14
CA GLU A 45 -16.31 -14.02 24.30
C GLU A 45 -16.64 -15.47 23.91
N GLY A 46 -15.81 -16.08 23.08
CA GLY A 46 -16.04 -17.40 22.57
C GLY A 46 -15.80 -18.52 23.57
N ASN A 47 -16.61 -19.57 23.52
CA ASN A 47 -16.34 -20.83 24.18
C ASN A 47 -15.22 -21.55 23.43
N HIS A 48 -14.01 -21.62 23.98
CA HIS A 48 -12.86 -22.35 23.46
C HIS A 48 -13.04 -23.87 23.61
N SER A 49 -14.18 -24.38 23.17
CA SER A 49 -14.47 -25.82 23.11
C SER A 49 -13.71 -26.48 21.94
N ALA A 50 -13.91 -27.78 21.73
CA ALA A 50 -13.34 -28.51 20.62
C ALA A 50 -13.71 -27.94 19.23
N SER A 51 -14.85 -27.25 19.13
CA SER A 51 -15.30 -26.57 17.89
C SER A 51 -14.67 -25.19 17.66
N ASN A 52 -14.14 -24.58 18.73
CA ASN A 52 -13.41 -23.31 18.68
C ASN A 52 -12.20 -23.37 19.61
N PRO A 53 -11.11 -23.99 19.22
CA PRO A 53 -9.94 -24.22 20.07
C PRO A 53 -9.10 -22.95 20.32
N GLY A 54 -9.48 -21.82 19.74
CA GLY A 54 -8.70 -20.57 19.80
C GLY A 54 -7.58 -20.49 18.73
N PRO A 55 -6.90 -19.34 18.65
CA PRO A 55 -5.88 -19.10 17.64
C PRO A 55 -4.64 -19.97 17.87
N LYS A 56 -4.04 -20.42 16.77
CA LYS A 56 -2.75 -21.14 16.81
C LYS A 56 -1.55 -20.20 16.97
N ASN A 57 -1.68 -18.97 16.50
CA ASN A 57 -0.71 -17.89 16.67
C ASN A 57 -1.38 -16.66 17.28
N PRO A 58 -1.39 -16.54 18.62
CA PRO A 58 -2.06 -15.43 19.31
C PRO A 58 -1.48 -14.05 18.95
N THR A 59 -0.19 -13.97 18.59
CA THR A 59 0.45 -12.71 18.20
C THR A 59 -0.13 -12.20 16.88
N LEU A 60 -0.19 -13.02 15.84
CA LEU A 60 -0.79 -12.63 14.56
C LEU A 60 -2.28 -12.35 14.69
N GLN A 61 -2.99 -13.17 15.46
CA GLN A 61 -4.41 -12.95 15.73
C GLN A 61 -4.65 -11.61 16.44
N GLY A 62 -3.80 -11.25 17.41
CA GLY A 62 -3.89 -9.96 18.12
C GLY A 62 -3.57 -8.74 17.24
N LEU A 63 -2.79 -8.92 16.15
CA LEU A 63 -2.55 -7.88 15.16
C LEU A 63 -3.72 -7.72 14.18
N ASN A 64 -4.40 -8.81 13.87
CA ASN A 64 -5.52 -8.88 12.92
C ASN A 64 -6.68 -9.67 13.53
N PRO A 65 -7.37 -9.13 14.56
CA PRO A 65 -8.44 -9.84 15.26
C PRO A 65 -9.61 -10.19 14.33
N ASP A 66 -9.95 -9.34 13.38
CA ASP A 66 -11.04 -9.56 12.43
C ASP A 66 -10.80 -10.75 11.50
N SER A 67 -9.54 -11.12 11.23
CA SER A 67 -9.23 -12.35 10.48
C SER A 67 -9.62 -13.62 11.22
N TYR A 68 -9.61 -13.59 12.55
CA TYR A 68 -10.00 -14.71 13.40
C TYR A 68 -11.47 -14.69 13.80
N GLN A 69 -11.99 -13.50 14.05
CA GLN A 69 -13.38 -13.26 14.44
C GLN A 69 -13.96 -12.13 13.57
N PRO A 70 -14.24 -12.41 12.29
CA PRO A 70 -14.71 -11.38 11.38
C PRO A 70 -16.03 -10.79 11.85
N PRO A 71 -16.26 -9.49 11.64
CA PRO A 71 -17.51 -8.86 11.95
C PRO A 71 -18.66 -9.49 11.15
N SER A 72 -19.85 -9.37 11.67
CA SER A 72 -21.05 -9.97 11.07
C SER A 72 -21.40 -9.42 9.68
N THR A 73 -20.78 -8.32 9.29
CA THR A 73 -20.90 -7.69 7.98
C THR A 73 -20.02 -8.35 6.93
N ASP A 74 -18.98 -9.07 7.33
CA ASP A 74 -18.10 -9.78 6.39
C ASP A 74 -18.85 -10.95 5.74
N ARG A 75 -18.64 -11.10 4.44
CA ARG A 75 -19.33 -12.08 3.62
C ARG A 75 -18.56 -12.37 2.33
N GLY A 76 -18.62 -13.62 1.91
CA GLY A 76 -18.01 -14.04 0.63
C GLY A 76 -16.51 -14.23 0.73
N VAL A 77 -15.84 -14.17 -0.41
CA VAL A 77 -14.38 -14.30 -0.54
C VAL A 77 -13.87 -13.14 -1.38
N ILE A 78 -13.13 -12.25 -0.75
CA ILE A 78 -12.41 -11.16 -1.44
C ILE A 78 -10.93 -11.53 -1.51
N GLU A 79 -10.25 -11.19 -2.60
CA GLU A 79 -8.80 -11.29 -2.71
C GLU A 79 -8.12 -10.57 -1.54
N PRO A 80 -6.91 -10.98 -1.10
CA PRO A 80 -6.23 -10.35 0.03
C PRO A 80 -6.15 -8.84 -0.11
N ILE A 81 -6.60 -8.11 0.93
CA ILE A 81 -6.58 -6.65 0.99
C ILE A 81 -5.54 -6.10 1.99
N TRP A 82 -4.76 -6.98 2.60
CA TRP A 82 -3.74 -6.67 3.60
C TRP A 82 -2.45 -7.42 3.35
N TYR A 83 -1.33 -6.76 3.57
CA TYR A 83 -0.01 -7.34 3.69
C TYR A 83 0.87 -6.47 4.60
N SER A 84 2.07 -6.96 5.00
CA SER A 84 2.99 -6.19 5.84
C SER A 84 4.42 -6.27 5.35
N PHE A 85 5.14 -5.13 5.35
CA PHE A 85 6.58 -5.09 5.11
C PHE A 85 7.39 -5.84 6.20
N ASP A 86 6.82 -6.06 7.38
CA ASP A 86 7.46 -6.81 8.45
C ASP A 86 7.50 -8.33 8.20
N LEU A 87 6.76 -8.82 7.19
CA LEU A 87 6.76 -10.22 6.76
C LEU A 87 7.75 -10.53 5.64
N VAL A 88 8.41 -9.54 5.06
CA VAL A 88 9.35 -9.74 3.94
C VAL A 88 10.81 -9.69 4.39
N HIS A 89 11.65 -10.43 3.68
CA HIS A 89 13.08 -10.42 3.95
C HIS A 89 13.72 -9.09 3.54
N ARG A 90 14.54 -8.55 4.43
CA ARG A 90 15.39 -7.41 4.13
C ARG A 90 16.63 -7.85 3.35
N ARG A 91 16.93 -7.16 2.27
CA ARG A 91 18.26 -7.18 1.66
C ARG A 91 19.12 -6.16 2.39
N ILE A 92 20.12 -6.66 3.15
CA ILE A 92 21.00 -5.83 3.99
C ILE A 92 22.35 -5.68 3.30
N GLN A 93 22.89 -4.47 3.29
CA GLN A 93 24.19 -4.10 2.76
C GLN A 93 24.86 -3.06 3.66
N ASP A 94 26.16 -2.81 3.48
CA ASP A 94 26.94 -1.93 4.39
C ASP A 94 26.38 -0.50 4.47
N GLY A 95 25.75 -0.01 3.41
CA GLY A 95 25.16 1.33 3.33
C GLY A 95 23.71 1.43 3.77
N GLY A 96 23.04 0.31 4.09
CA GLY A 96 21.62 0.31 4.43
C GLY A 96 20.91 -1.00 4.11
N TRP A 97 19.58 -0.91 3.95
CA TRP A 97 18.75 -2.09 3.63
C TRP A 97 17.55 -1.70 2.75
N THR A 98 16.96 -2.71 2.13
CA THR A 98 15.70 -2.59 1.40
C THR A 98 14.77 -3.78 1.67
N SER A 99 13.47 -3.53 1.64
CA SER A 99 12.40 -4.54 1.66
C SER A 99 11.40 -4.21 0.57
N GLN A 100 10.79 -5.21 -0.06
CA GLN A 100 9.81 -4.97 -1.12
C GLN A 100 8.56 -5.81 -0.93
N VAL A 101 7.40 -5.24 -1.29
CA VAL A 101 6.10 -5.89 -1.42
C VAL A 101 5.63 -5.66 -2.85
N THR A 102 5.67 -6.73 -3.65
CA THR A 102 5.24 -6.73 -5.05
C THR A 102 4.00 -7.61 -5.20
N SER A 103 3.45 -7.72 -6.40
CA SER A 103 2.36 -8.68 -6.69
C SER A 103 2.74 -10.14 -6.45
N LYS A 104 4.02 -10.44 -6.19
CA LYS A 104 4.48 -11.77 -5.80
C LYS A 104 4.18 -12.08 -4.33
N GLU A 105 4.41 -11.11 -3.45
CA GLU A 105 4.12 -11.19 -2.01
C GLU A 105 2.65 -10.84 -1.73
N PHE A 106 2.10 -9.89 -2.46
CA PHE A 106 0.73 -9.38 -2.33
C PHE A 106 0.01 -9.45 -3.69
N PRO A 107 -0.56 -10.62 -4.07
CA PRO A 107 -1.09 -10.89 -5.42
C PRO A 107 -2.16 -9.92 -5.91
N SER A 108 -2.93 -9.33 -5.01
CA SER A 108 -3.95 -8.34 -5.34
C SER A 108 -3.35 -6.99 -5.80
N SER A 109 -2.10 -6.68 -5.46
CA SER A 109 -1.42 -5.43 -5.80
C SER A 109 -0.85 -5.47 -7.22
N LEU A 110 -1.72 -5.34 -8.22
CA LEU A 110 -1.34 -5.43 -9.64
C LEU A 110 -0.81 -4.11 -10.21
N ASP A 111 -1.20 -2.99 -9.64
CA ASP A 111 -0.91 -1.65 -10.17
C ASP A 111 0.36 -1.04 -9.56
N ILE A 112 0.64 -1.30 -8.28
CA ILE A 112 1.73 -0.70 -7.52
C ILE A 112 2.55 -1.79 -6.82
N ALA A 113 3.89 -1.69 -6.92
CA ALA A 113 4.82 -2.39 -6.05
C ALA A 113 5.43 -1.40 -5.05
N GLY A 114 5.48 -1.77 -3.78
CA GLY A 114 6.06 -0.95 -2.72
C GLY A 114 7.46 -1.41 -2.33
N VAL A 115 8.33 -0.46 -1.97
CA VAL A 115 9.66 -0.73 -1.41
C VAL A 115 9.91 0.21 -0.23
N THR A 116 10.39 -0.31 0.88
CA THR A 116 10.97 0.51 1.95
C THR A 116 12.48 0.39 1.92
N MET A 117 13.18 1.52 2.07
CA MET A 117 14.64 1.58 1.99
C MET A 117 15.21 2.48 3.07
N ARG A 118 16.32 2.05 3.66
CA ARG A 118 17.15 2.80 4.61
C ARG A 118 18.52 3.01 4.03
N LEU A 119 19.01 4.25 4.05
CA LEU A 119 20.38 4.61 3.75
C LEU A 119 21.03 5.28 4.97
N THR A 120 22.20 4.81 5.37
CA THR A 120 23.00 5.49 6.41
C THR A 120 23.57 6.80 5.86
N ALA A 121 24.04 7.69 6.76
CA ALA A 121 24.61 8.96 6.33
C ALA A 121 25.79 8.78 5.37
N GLY A 122 25.74 9.45 4.23
CA GLY A 122 26.71 9.35 3.15
C GLY A 122 26.49 8.20 2.17
N SER A 123 25.72 7.18 2.54
CA SER A 123 25.49 6.01 1.68
C SER A 123 24.60 6.33 0.48
N TYR A 124 24.86 5.62 -0.59
CA TYR A 124 24.13 5.75 -1.85
C TYR A 124 23.24 4.55 -2.11
N ARG A 125 22.00 4.81 -2.61
CA ARG A 125 21.40 3.95 -3.61
C ARG A 125 22.08 4.29 -4.93
N GLU A 126 22.79 3.32 -5.49
CA GLU A 126 23.67 3.49 -6.63
C GLU A 126 22.98 4.19 -7.81
N LEU A 127 23.76 4.87 -8.66
CA LEU A 127 23.31 5.33 -9.99
C LEU A 127 22.68 4.18 -10.76
N HIS A 128 21.41 4.31 -11.11
CA HIS A 128 20.64 3.26 -11.75
C HIS A 128 19.47 3.82 -12.56
N TRP A 129 18.81 2.94 -13.29
CA TRP A 129 17.54 3.21 -13.99
C TRP A 129 16.70 1.94 -14.05
N HIS A 130 15.42 2.08 -14.35
CA HIS A 130 14.47 0.97 -14.44
C HIS A 130 13.30 1.30 -15.38
N SER A 131 12.48 0.27 -15.69
CA SER A 131 11.35 0.37 -16.61
C SER A 131 10.08 0.97 -15.99
N ALA A 132 9.93 0.93 -14.67
CA ALA A 132 8.80 1.54 -13.97
C ALA A 132 9.07 3.01 -13.70
N ASN A 133 8.02 3.82 -13.52
CA ASN A 133 8.15 5.12 -12.84
C ASN A 133 8.26 4.86 -11.34
N GLU A 134 9.04 5.69 -10.64
CA GLU A 134 9.25 5.64 -9.21
C GLU A 134 8.65 6.88 -8.55
N TRP A 135 7.71 6.69 -7.67
CA TRP A 135 7.22 7.69 -6.73
C TRP A 135 7.75 7.36 -5.34
N ALA A 136 8.08 8.38 -4.55
CA ALA A 136 8.65 8.17 -3.23
C ALA A 136 8.18 9.17 -2.19
N TYR A 137 8.15 8.71 -0.93
CA TYR A 137 7.83 9.54 0.24
C TYR A 137 8.88 9.35 1.33
N MET A 138 9.42 10.45 1.82
CA MET A 138 10.41 10.44 2.89
C MET A 138 9.75 10.18 4.25
N LEU A 139 10.06 9.03 4.85
CA LEU A 139 9.55 8.62 6.16
C LEU A 139 10.37 9.20 7.31
N TYR A 140 11.70 9.31 7.11
CA TYR A 140 12.63 9.75 8.15
C TYR A 140 13.90 10.35 7.54
N GLY A 141 14.45 11.40 8.17
CA GLY A 141 15.74 11.98 7.84
C GLY A 141 15.74 12.81 6.58
N THR A 142 16.89 12.83 5.90
CA THR A 142 17.12 13.66 4.71
C THR A 142 17.94 12.91 3.66
N ALA A 143 17.66 13.16 2.38
CA ALA A 143 18.39 12.60 1.27
C ALA A 143 18.64 13.64 0.18
N ARG A 144 19.74 13.46 -0.58
CA ARG A 144 19.99 14.12 -1.85
C ARG A 144 19.61 13.21 -2.99
N VAL A 145 18.77 13.72 -3.88
CA VAL A 145 18.30 13.00 -5.08
C VAL A 145 18.84 13.66 -6.35
N THR A 146 19.17 12.83 -7.34
CA THR A 146 19.62 13.30 -8.66
C THR A 146 18.81 12.63 -9.75
N VAL A 147 18.46 13.37 -10.81
CA VAL A 147 17.79 12.84 -12.00
C VAL A 147 18.45 13.43 -13.24
N PHE A 148 18.83 12.58 -14.20
CA PHE A 148 19.39 12.99 -15.47
C PHE A 148 18.36 12.84 -16.59
N GLU A 149 18.14 13.91 -17.37
CA GLU A 149 17.17 13.98 -18.45
C GLU A 149 17.81 13.66 -19.82
N PRO A 150 17.04 13.12 -20.79
CA PRO A 150 17.54 12.80 -22.14
C PRO A 150 18.10 14.00 -22.91
N ASN A 151 17.70 15.22 -22.53
CA ASN A 151 18.18 16.47 -23.14
C ASN A 151 19.51 16.96 -22.55
N GLY A 152 20.15 16.18 -21.66
CA GLY A 152 21.41 16.54 -21.01
C GLY A 152 21.26 17.44 -19.79
N LYS A 153 20.03 17.69 -19.32
CA LYS A 153 19.76 18.42 -18.09
C LYS A 153 19.82 17.49 -16.89
N ILE A 154 20.12 18.07 -15.71
CA ILE A 154 20.18 17.35 -14.46
C ILE A 154 19.41 18.09 -13.37
N PHE A 155 18.65 17.35 -12.58
CA PHE A 155 18.08 17.82 -11.32
C PHE A 155 18.91 17.32 -10.15
N ILE A 156 19.18 18.18 -9.18
CA ILE A 156 19.77 17.82 -7.89
C ILE A 156 18.98 18.55 -6.81
N GLY A 157 18.43 17.82 -5.86
CA GLY A 157 17.61 18.38 -4.79
C GLY A 157 17.73 17.62 -3.47
N ASP A 158 17.51 18.32 -2.36
CA ASP A 158 17.45 17.71 -1.03
C ASP A 158 15.98 17.55 -0.62
N VAL A 159 15.65 16.38 -0.08
CA VAL A 159 14.33 16.01 0.44
C VAL A 159 14.42 15.65 1.90
N SER A 160 13.38 15.96 2.66
CA SER A 160 13.29 15.75 4.11
C SER A 160 12.00 15.00 4.46
N GLU A 161 11.86 14.57 5.71
CA GLU A 161 10.66 13.90 6.20
C GLU A 161 9.36 14.59 5.76
N GLY A 162 8.49 13.85 5.11
CA GLY A 162 7.22 14.32 4.58
C GLY A 162 7.26 14.96 3.19
N ASP A 163 8.45 15.02 2.58
CA ASP A 163 8.61 15.40 1.18
C ASP A 163 8.47 14.15 0.28
N LEU A 164 8.21 14.38 -0.98
CA LEU A 164 8.20 13.33 -2.00
C LEU A 164 9.10 13.68 -3.17
N TRP A 165 9.42 12.65 -3.98
CA TRP A 165 10.05 12.81 -5.29
C TRP A 165 9.46 11.84 -6.30
N PHE A 166 9.72 12.14 -7.58
CA PHE A 166 9.29 11.31 -8.70
C PHE A 166 10.42 11.14 -9.72
N PHE A 167 10.69 9.90 -10.10
CA PHE A 167 11.67 9.56 -11.14
C PHE A 167 10.95 8.89 -12.31
N PRO A 168 10.96 9.52 -13.51
CA PRO A 168 10.37 8.92 -14.69
C PRO A 168 11.10 7.65 -15.13
N THR A 169 10.37 6.74 -15.79
CA THR A 169 10.95 5.54 -16.39
C THR A 169 12.21 5.86 -17.20
N ALA A 170 13.20 4.98 -17.13
CA ALA A 170 14.49 5.04 -17.85
C ALA A 170 15.38 6.25 -17.55
N HIS A 171 14.99 7.20 -16.69
CA HIS A 171 15.86 8.30 -16.29
C HIS A 171 16.91 7.80 -15.30
N PRO A 172 18.21 7.98 -15.58
CA PRO A 172 19.26 7.66 -14.62
C PRO A 172 19.12 8.56 -13.37
N HIS A 173 19.19 7.94 -12.21
CA HIS A 173 19.03 8.65 -10.93
C HIS A 173 19.84 7.99 -9.81
N SER A 174 19.95 8.70 -8.68
CA SER A 174 20.54 8.19 -7.44
C SER A 174 19.92 8.85 -6.23
N ILE A 175 20.07 8.20 -5.08
CA ILE A 175 19.62 8.70 -3.78
C ILE A 175 20.80 8.57 -2.83
N GLN A 176 21.13 9.64 -2.10
CA GLN A 176 22.18 9.64 -1.08
C GLN A 176 21.60 10.06 0.27
N GLY A 177 21.82 9.23 1.30
CA GLY A 177 21.47 9.60 2.66
C GLY A 177 22.33 10.75 3.17
N LEU A 178 21.72 11.80 3.73
CA LEU A 178 22.43 12.94 4.29
C LEU A 178 22.66 12.78 5.81
N GLY A 179 23.51 13.65 6.37
CA GLY A 179 23.75 13.68 7.81
C GLY A 179 22.54 14.22 8.60
N PRO A 180 22.47 13.96 9.93
CA PRO A 180 23.45 13.18 10.69
C PRO A 180 23.27 11.66 10.62
N ASP A 181 22.07 11.15 10.30
CA ASP A 181 21.73 9.73 10.45
C ASP A 181 21.23 9.06 9.15
N GLY A 182 21.26 9.78 8.02
CA GLY A 182 20.76 9.26 6.75
C GLY A 182 19.24 9.40 6.63
N CYS A 183 18.60 8.43 5.96
CA CYS A 183 17.18 8.54 5.62
C CYS A 183 16.49 7.17 5.53
N GLU A 184 15.17 7.18 5.70
CA GLU A 184 14.28 6.06 5.40
C GLU A 184 13.11 6.56 4.56
N PHE A 185 12.73 5.81 3.54
CA PHE A 185 11.68 6.21 2.61
C PHE A 185 10.91 5.03 2.04
N LEU A 186 9.69 5.34 1.63
CA LEU A 186 8.83 4.46 0.83
C LEU A 186 9.01 4.80 -0.64
N LEU A 187 9.19 3.79 -1.49
CA LEU A 187 9.07 3.87 -2.94
C LEU A 187 7.80 3.17 -3.39
N ALA A 188 7.15 3.71 -4.40
CA ALA A 188 6.02 3.10 -5.08
C ALA A 188 6.30 3.11 -6.58
N PHE A 189 6.35 1.92 -7.18
CA PHE A 189 6.51 1.73 -8.61
C PHE A 189 5.15 1.48 -9.25
N ASP A 190 4.88 2.12 -10.37
CA ASP A 190 3.60 2.02 -11.10
C ASP A 190 3.41 0.70 -11.88
N GLN A 191 4.07 -0.34 -11.44
CA GLN A 191 3.99 -1.71 -11.96
C GLN A 191 4.02 -2.70 -10.78
N GLY A 192 2.91 -3.32 -10.45
CA GLY A 192 2.79 -4.20 -9.28
C GLY A 192 3.74 -5.40 -9.27
N ASN A 193 4.17 -5.87 -10.43
CA ASN A 193 5.15 -6.95 -10.57
C ASN A 193 6.61 -6.47 -10.68
N PHE A 194 6.85 -5.16 -10.58
CA PHE A 194 8.21 -4.63 -10.61
C PHE A 194 8.98 -5.05 -9.37
N SER A 195 10.19 -5.56 -9.56
CA SER A 195 11.13 -5.85 -8.48
C SER A 195 12.28 -4.87 -8.50
N GLU A 196 12.52 -4.22 -7.39
CA GLU A 196 13.65 -3.32 -7.17
C GLU A 196 15.01 -4.03 -7.40
N TYR A 197 15.05 -5.36 -7.31
CA TYR A 197 16.23 -6.16 -7.62
C TYR A 197 16.52 -6.28 -9.13
N ASN A 198 15.60 -5.88 -9.99
CA ASN A 198 15.72 -5.90 -11.46
C ASN A 198 16.10 -4.52 -12.03
N THR A 199 16.74 -3.66 -11.26
CA THR A 199 17.24 -2.37 -11.72
C THR A 199 18.53 -2.50 -12.52
N PHE A 200 18.74 -1.59 -13.48
CA PHE A 200 19.97 -1.48 -14.24
C PHE A 200 20.97 -0.62 -13.47
N LEU A 201 21.99 -1.24 -12.91
CA LEU A 201 23.02 -0.58 -12.10
C LEU A 201 24.17 -0.11 -12.96
N LEU A 202 24.69 1.09 -12.72
CA LEU A 202 25.88 1.62 -13.41
C LEU A 202 27.07 0.67 -13.26
N SER A 203 27.39 0.25 -12.04
CA SER A 203 28.51 -0.68 -11.79
C SER A 203 28.29 -2.03 -12.48
N GLY A 204 27.04 -2.52 -12.52
CA GLY A 204 26.67 -3.73 -13.24
C GLY A 204 26.90 -3.59 -14.74
N LEU A 205 26.50 -2.45 -15.35
CA LEU A 205 26.76 -2.16 -16.76
C LEU A 205 28.27 -2.18 -17.06
N ILE A 206 29.06 -1.49 -16.23
CA ILE A 206 30.52 -1.41 -16.40
C ILE A 206 31.16 -2.80 -16.28
N ALA A 207 30.79 -3.56 -15.22
CA ALA A 207 31.33 -4.90 -14.98
C ALA A 207 31.06 -5.90 -16.12
N HIS A 208 29.98 -5.70 -16.89
CA HIS A 208 29.62 -6.57 -18.02
C HIS A 208 29.96 -5.96 -19.39
N THR A 209 30.73 -4.86 -19.43
CA THR A 209 31.22 -4.24 -20.67
C THR A 209 32.70 -4.54 -20.84
N PRO A 210 33.17 -5.01 -22.02
CA PRO A 210 34.59 -5.24 -22.24
C PRO A 210 35.44 -4.00 -21.93
N SER A 211 36.55 -4.18 -21.17
CA SER A 211 37.40 -3.07 -20.68
C SER A 211 37.88 -2.12 -21.78
N LYS A 212 38.19 -2.64 -22.99
CA LYS A 212 38.54 -1.83 -24.18
C LYS A 212 37.41 -0.91 -24.59
N VAL A 213 36.15 -1.36 -24.51
CA VAL A 213 34.97 -0.55 -24.86
C VAL A 213 34.78 0.56 -23.82
N VAL A 214 34.93 0.24 -22.52
CA VAL A 214 34.87 1.23 -21.46
C VAL A 214 35.99 2.27 -21.62
N SER A 215 37.23 1.82 -21.83
CA SER A 215 38.40 2.65 -22.08
C SER A 215 38.19 3.61 -23.26
N GLN A 216 37.70 3.08 -24.37
CA GLN A 216 37.42 3.87 -25.57
C GLN A 216 36.30 4.89 -25.32
N ASN A 217 35.21 4.48 -24.65
CA ASN A 217 34.04 5.33 -24.37
C ASN A 217 34.38 6.48 -23.42
N PHE A 218 35.18 6.19 -22.38
CA PHE A 218 35.58 7.20 -21.41
C PHE A 218 36.80 8.02 -21.82
N ASN A 219 37.51 7.58 -22.89
CA ASN A 219 38.79 8.14 -23.28
C ASN A 219 39.82 8.10 -22.13
N ILE A 220 39.86 6.98 -21.42
CA ILE A 220 40.73 6.71 -20.26
C ILE A 220 41.50 5.41 -20.56
N PRO A 221 42.85 5.35 -20.38
CA PRO A 221 43.62 4.14 -20.56
C PRO A 221 43.12 2.97 -19.71
N GLU A 222 43.10 1.73 -20.23
CA GLU A 222 42.68 0.54 -19.48
C GLU A 222 43.44 0.36 -18.16
N THR A 223 44.70 0.80 -18.10
CA THR A 223 45.52 0.73 -16.89
C THR A 223 45.01 1.58 -15.74
N GLU A 224 44.20 2.59 -16.00
CA GLU A 224 43.58 3.45 -14.99
C GLU A 224 42.18 2.94 -14.55
N LEU A 225 41.67 1.90 -15.23
CA LEU A 225 40.34 1.33 -14.97
C LEU A 225 40.36 0.10 -14.03
N SER A 226 41.54 -0.24 -13.50
CA SER A 226 41.74 -1.46 -12.68
C SER A 226 40.91 -1.51 -11.39
N ASN A 227 40.42 -0.38 -10.90
CA ASN A 227 39.63 -0.28 -9.66
C ASN A 227 38.13 -0.14 -9.92
N LEU A 228 37.67 -0.31 -11.16
CA LEU A 228 36.24 -0.32 -11.44
C LEU A 228 35.54 -1.48 -10.71
N PRO A 229 34.30 -1.31 -10.24
CA PRO A 229 33.54 -2.39 -9.62
C PRO A 229 33.40 -3.61 -10.53
N GLU A 230 33.63 -4.80 -9.97
CA GLU A 230 33.50 -6.08 -10.69
C GLU A 230 32.06 -6.62 -10.69
N SER A 231 31.13 -5.97 -9.96
CA SER A 231 29.72 -6.36 -9.84
C SER A 231 28.88 -5.16 -9.42
N GLY A 232 27.55 -5.31 -9.46
CA GLY A 232 26.59 -4.30 -8.98
C GLY A 232 26.78 -3.98 -7.49
N LEU A 233 26.93 -2.70 -7.16
CA LEU A 233 27.09 -2.21 -5.78
C LEU A 233 25.73 -2.12 -5.05
N TYR A 234 24.70 -1.68 -5.74
CA TYR A 234 23.32 -1.52 -5.30
C TYR A 234 23.11 -0.49 -4.19
N ILE A 235 23.50 -0.77 -2.94
CA ILE A 235 23.62 0.17 -1.81
C ILE A 235 25.05 0.07 -1.28
N PHE A 236 25.73 1.21 -1.14
CA PHE A 236 27.11 1.21 -0.65
C PHE A 236 27.41 2.49 0.14
N PRO A 237 28.34 2.41 1.12
CA PRO A 237 28.75 3.57 1.90
C PRO A 237 29.53 4.59 1.06
N GLY A 238 29.32 5.87 1.36
CA GLY A 238 30.04 7.00 0.78
C GLY A 238 30.25 8.08 1.83
N THR A 239 30.69 9.26 1.38
CA THR A 239 30.90 10.41 2.23
C THR A 239 29.70 11.33 2.18
N VAL A 240 29.26 11.86 3.33
CA VAL A 240 28.21 12.88 3.40
C VAL A 240 28.62 14.09 2.54
N PRO A 241 27.80 14.50 1.56
CA PRO A 241 28.16 15.61 0.67
C PRO A 241 28.15 16.94 1.39
N GLY A 242 28.80 17.92 0.78
CA GLY A 242 28.74 19.34 1.20
C GLY A 242 27.39 19.99 0.90
N PRO A 243 27.33 21.32 0.95
CA PRO A 243 26.11 22.06 0.61
C PRO A 243 25.58 21.73 -0.79
N LEU A 244 24.26 21.68 -0.95
CA LEU A 244 23.58 21.36 -2.21
C LEU A 244 24.07 22.23 -3.39
N GLU A 245 24.30 23.51 -3.14
CA GLU A 245 24.74 24.46 -4.17
C GLU A 245 26.14 24.18 -4.71
N ASP A 246 27.01 23.52 -3.92
CA ASP A 246 28.33 23.13 -4.39
C ASP A 246 28.23 22.00 -5.42
N ASP A 247 27.36 21.01 -5.19
CA ASP A 247 27.09 19.95 -6.16
C ASP A 247 26.43 20.50 -7.45
N ARG A 248 25.47 21.42 -7.31
CA ARG A 248 24.86 22.08 -8.46
C ARG A 248 25.86 22.85 -9.30
N LYS A 249 26.81 23.53 -8.68
CA LYS A 249 27.89 24.23 -9.38
C LYS A 249 28.86 23.27 -10.04
N ALA A 250 29.21 22.17 -9.36
CA ALA A 250 30.17 21.17 -9.87
C ALA A 250 29.69 20.53 -11.17
N VAL A 251 28.38 20.34 -11.37
CA VAL A 251 27.81 19.76 -12.60
C VAL A 251 27.61 20.79 -13.73
N GLY A 252 27.86 22.08 -13.49
CA GLY A 252 27.72 23.15 -14.51
C GLY A 252 26.68 24.22 -14.18
N GLY A 253 26.08 24.18 -13.00
CA GLY A 253 25.14 25.18 -12.50
C GLY A 253 23.89 25.36 -13.36
N PRO A 254 23.38 26.60 -13.51
CA PRO A 254 22.11 26.85 -14.22
C PRO A 254 22.08 26.41 -15.69
N ALA A 255 23.26 26.30 -16.35
CA ALA A 255 23.34 25.92 -17.77
C ALA A 255 22.84 24.49 -18.04
N VAL A 256 22.98 23.59 -17.07
CA VAL A 256 22.55 22.18 -17.17
C VAL A 256 21.40 21.85 -16.24
N ALA A 257 20.88 22.81 -15.46
CA ALA A 257 19.78 22.56 -14.55
C ALA A 257 18.49 22.17 -15.29
N SER A 258 17.78 21.19 -14.74
CA SER A 258 16.42 20.84 -15.17
C SER A 258 15.46 22.02 -15.01
N ASN A 259 14.48 22.09 -15.90
CA ASN A 259 13.36 23.03 -15.78
C ASN A 259 12.20 22.46 -14.92
N LEU A 260 12.25 21.15 -14.59
CA LEU A 260 11.28 20.49 -13.73
C LEU A 260 11.86 20.35 -12.34
N ASP A 261 11.01 20.52 -11.33
CA ASP A 261 11.30 20.08 -9.96
C ASP A 261 10.78 18.64 -9.81
N TYR A 262 11.68 17.73 -9.50
CA TYR A 262 11.36 16.33 -9.27
C TYR A 262 11.07 16.03 -7.78
N THR A 263 10.93 17.07 -6.96
CA THR A 263 10.58 16.99 -5.53
C THR A 263 9.33 17.80 -5.22
N PHE A 264 8.62 17.42 -4.16
CA PHE A 264 7.43 18.15 -3.73
C PHE A 264 7.28 18.12 -2.20
N LYS A 265 6.87 19.25 -1.60
CA LYS A 265 6.74 19.43 -0.15
C LYS A 265 5.34 19.03 0.36
N MET A 266 4.99 17.72 0.32
CA MET A 266 3.64 17.24 0.58
C MET A 266 3.17 17.53 2.01
N LYS A 267 4.00 17.28 3.03
CA LYS A 267 3.63 17.49 4.44
C LYS A 267 3.31 18.93 4.75
N SER A 268 3.99 19.89 4.11
CA SER A 268 3.84 21.33 4.36
C SER A 268 2.80 22.00 3.46
N MET A 269 2.26 21.32 2.45
CA MET A 269 1.20 21.88 1.60
C MET A 269 -0.10 22.10 2.38
N LYS A 270 -0.92 23.05 1.92
CA LYS A 270 -2.26 23.25 2.47
C LYS A 270 -3.12 21.99 2.25
N PRO A 271 -3.83 21.50 3.27
CA PRO A 271 -4.77 20.40 3.08
C PRO A 271 -5.85 20.71 2.03
N LEU A 272 -6.24 19.72 1.25
CA LEU A 272 -7.40 19.77 0.37
C LEU A 272 -8.69 19.89 1.19
N ALA A 273 -8.77 19.11 2.29
CA ALA A 273 -9.85 19.20 3.27
C ALA A 273 -9.28 19.06 4.69
N GLU A 274 -9.92 19.75 5.63
CA GLU A 274 -9.58 19.70 7.07
C GLU A 274 -10.87 19.77 7.88
N THR A 275 -11.02 18.86 8.84
CA THR A 275 -12.18 18.76 9.74
C THR A 275 -11.71 18.54 11.17
N ALA A 276 -12.62 18.49 12.12
CA ALA A 276 -12.29 18.09 13.51
C ALA A 276 -11.78 16.64 13.58
N GLY A 277 -12.09 15.77 12.58
CA GLY A 277 -11.63 14.39 12.49
C GLY A 277 -10.24 14.23 11.89
N GLY A 278 -9.69 15.26 11.26
CA GLY A 278 -8.37 15.16 10.61
C GLY A 278 -8.24 15.96 9.33
N SER A 279 -7.23 15.63 8.53
CA SER A 279 -6.93 16.34 7.28
C SER A 279 -6.51 15.41 6.15
N VAL A 280 -6.72 15.84 4.90
CA VAL A 280 -6.24 15.19 3.69
C VAL A 280 -5.45 16.17 2.82
N ARG A 281 -4.31 15.70 2.30
CA ARG A 281 -3.49 16.39 1.29
C ARG A 281 -3.42 15.53 0.06
N VAL A 282 -3.61 16.13 -1.11
CA VAL A 282 -3.57 15.43 -2.39
C VAL A 282 -2.50 16.02 -3.28
N VAL A 283 -1.68 15.15 -3.85
CA VAL A 283 -0.66 15.48 -4.85
C VAL A 283 -0.94 14.68 -6.11
N ASP A 284 -1.01 15.36 -7.22
CA ASP A 284 -1.20 14.78 -8.54
C ASP A 284 -0.56 15.67 -9.62
N SER A 285 -0.73 15.36 -10.89
CA SER A 285 -0.11 16.10 -11.99
C SER A 285 -0.50 17.58 -12.10
N HIS A 286 -1.57 18.02 -11.41
CA HIS A 286 -1.98 19.43 -11.40
C HIS A 286 -1.08 20.30 -10.52
N ASN A 287 -0.60 19.75 -9.40
CA ASN A 287 0.25 20.48 -8.46
C ASN A 287 1.70 19.99 -8.41
N PHE A 288 1.98 18.79 -8.96
CA PHE A 288 3.32 18.22 -9.12
C PHE A 288 3.54 17.77 -10.59
N PRO A 289 3.87 18.69 -11.51
CA PRO A 289 3.92 18.41 -12.95
C PRO A 289 4.94 17.36 -13.41
N ALA A 290 5.95 17.05 -12.60
CA ALA A 290 6.91 15.98 -12.91
C ALA A 290 6.25 14.60 -12.84
N ASP A 291 5.28 14.41 -11.95
CA ASP A 291 4.54 13.17 -11.78
C ASP A 291 3.36 13.08 -12.75
N LYS A 292 3.37 12.04 -13.57
CA LYS A 292 2.34 11.79 -14.60
C LYS A 292 1.64 10.44 -14.45
N THR A 293 1.97 9.68 -13.41
CA THR A 293 1.53 8.29 -13.32
C THR A 293 1.02 7.87 -11.95
N VAL A 294 1.32 8.65 -10.90
CA VAL A 294 0.91 8.33 -9.53
C VAL A 294 0.27 9.55 -8.86
N ALA A 295 -1.02 9.50 -8.60
CA ALA A 295 -1.65 10.42 -7.68
C ALA A 295 -1.53 9.89 -6.25
N ALA A 296 -1.36 10.77 -5.29
CA ALA A 296 -1.17 10.42 -3.88
C ALA A 296 -2.05 11.27 -2.95
N ALA A 297 -2.59 10.64 -1.91
CA ALA A 297 -3.24 11.35 -0.81
C ALA A 297 -2.60 10.97 0.54
N LEU A 298 -2.28 11.97 1.36
CA LEU A 298 -1.83 11.81 2.74
C LEU A 298 -2.98 12.13 3.68
N PHE A 299 -3.41 11.12 4.42
CA PHE A 299 -4.47 11.22 5.42
C PHE A 299 -3.88 11.28 6.83
N ASN A 300 -4.41 12.21 7.65
CA ASN A 300 -4.22 12.22 9.09
C ASN A 300 -5.60 12.14 9.74
N VAL A 301 -5.86 11.08 10.50
CA VAL A 301 -7.17 10.75 11.07
C VAL A 301 -7.05 10.69 12.58
N LYS A 302 -7.83 11.50 13.29
CA LYS A 302 -7.84 11.55 14.75
C LYS A 302 -8.41 10.25 15.35
N PRO A 303 -8.08 9.93 16.63
CA PRO A 303 -8.66 8.77 17.33
C PRO A 303 -10.19 8.71 17.22
N GLY A 304 -10.72 7.54 16.84
CA GLY A 304 -12.14 7.29 16.66
C GLY A 304 -12.79 7.96 15.44
N ALA A 305 -12.06 8.82 14.72
CA ALA A 305 -12.52 9.38 13.45
C ALA A 305 -12.36 8.38 12.30
N LEU A 306 -13.04 8.63 11.19
CA LEU A 306 -12.95 7.79 10.01
C LEU A 306 -12.84 8.61 8.72
N ARG A 307 -12.07 8.13 7.77
CA ARG A 307 -12.17 8.49 6.36
C ARG A 307 -13.51 7.91 5.85
N GLU A 308 -14.39 8.77 5.34
CA GLU A 308 -15.77 8.41 5.00
C GLU A 308 -15.89 7.21 4.03
N LEU A 309 -17.11 6.67 3.93
CA LEU A 309 -17.46 5.68 2.90
C LEU A 309 -17.36 6.31 1.51
N HIS A 310 -16.53 5.72 0.65
CA HIS A 310 -16.25 6.21 -0.69
C HIS A 310 -15.71 5.09 -1.59
N TRP A 311 -15.49 5.38 -2.86
CA TRP A 311 -14.78 4.50 -3.80
C TRP A 311 -14.04 5.32 -4.86
N HIS A 312 -13.12 4.66 -5.54
CA HIS A 312 -12.33 5.25 -6.62
C HIS A 312 -12.57 4.51 -7.94
N PRO A 313 -12.39 5.16 -9.11
CA PRO A 313 -12.49 4.47 -10.40
C PRO A 313 -11.35 3.48 -10.66
N ILE A 314 -10.28 3.54 -9.88
CA ILE A 314 -9.09 2.69 -9.95
C ILE A 314 -8.75 2.15 -8.56
N SER A 315 -7.84 1.16 -8.49
CA SER A 315 -7.41 0.60 -7.20
C SER A 315 -6.68 1.63 -6.35
N GLU A 316 -6.93 1.60 -5.05
CA GLU A 316 -6.21 2.38 -4.03
C GLU A 316 -5.21 1.47 -3.32
N TRP A 317 -3.92 1.76 -3.45
CA TRP A 317 -2.86 1.13 -2.69
C TRP A 317 -2.51 1.99 -1.48
N GLN A 318 -2.46 1.40 -0.28
CA GLN A 318 -2.26 2.14 0.96
C GLN A 318 -0.96 1.71 1.65
N TYR A 319 -0.30 2.69 2.29
CA TYR A 319 0.80 2.43 3.22
C TYR A 319 0.53 3.14 4.55
N TYR A 320 0.53 2.38 5.62
CA TYR A 320 0.25 2.89 6.97
C TYR A 320 1.55 3.36 7.63
N ILE A 321 1.69 4.68 7.82
CA ILE A 321 2.90 5.30 8.37
C ILE A 321 2.93 5.12 9.89
N ASN A 322 1.83 5.42 10.57
CA ASN A 322 1.68 5.26 12.02
C ASN A 322 0.22 5.10 12.43
N GLY A 323 0.01 4.60 13.64
CA GLY A 323 -1.31 4.42 14.22
C GLY A 323 -1.91 3.04 13.97
N SER A 324 -3.21 2.93 14.19
CA SER A 324 -3.98 1.71 14.01
C SER A 324 -5.25 2.00 13.26
N ALA A 325 -5.56 1.19 12.26
CA ALA A 325 -6.72 1.39 11.43
C ALA A 325 -7.52 0.10 11.26
N ARG A 326 -8.77 0.27 10.88
CA ARG A 326 -9.66 -0.77 10.38
C ARG A 326 -10.24 -0.32 9.05
N MET A 327 -10.20 -1.18 8.05
CA MET A 327 -10.83 -0.97 6.76
C MET A 327 -11.74 -2.15 6.43
N THR A 328 -12.97 -1.87 6.01
CA THR A 328 -13.82 -2.84 5.33
C THR A 328 -13.88 -2.47 3.86
N VAL A 329 -13.65 -3.43 3.00
CA VAL A 329 -13.85 -3.33 1.56
C VAL A 329 -15.12 -4.07 1.21
N PHE A 330 -16.02 -3.40 0.50
CA PHE A 330 -17.24 -3.96 -0.06
C PHE A 330 -17.07 -4.11 -1.57
N ASP A 331 -17.26 -5.32 -2.07
CA ASP A 331 -17.19 -5.63 -3.49
C ASP A 331 -18.54 -6.09 -4.06
N SER A 332 -18.60 -6.32 -5.35
CA SER A 332 -19.77 -6.77 -6.06
C SER A 332 -20.33 -8.10 -5.48
N ALA A 333 -21.59 -8.41 -5.79
CA ALA A 333 -22.28 -9.60 -5.25
C ALA A 333 -22.52 -9.59 -3.73
N GLY A 334 -22.28 -8.47 -3.05
CA GLY A 334 -22.47 -8.32 -1.61
C GLY A 334 -21.36 -8.99 -0.79
N GLU A 335 -20.16 -9.08 -1.35
CA GLU A 335 -18.97 -9.55 -0.66
C GLU A 335 -18.36 -8.41 0.15
N ALA A 336 -17.87 -8.70 1.35
CA ALA A 336 -17.22 -7.71 2.21
C ALA A 336 -16.16 -8.38 3.07
N HIS A 337 -15.04 -7.70 3.26
CA HIS A 337 -13.92 -8.19 4.07
C HIS A 337 -13.33 -7.05 4.90
N THR A 338 -13.12 -7.32 6.18
CA THR A 338 -12.58 -6.37 7.16
C THR A 338 -11.19 -6.80 7.59
N MET A 339 -10.26 -5.85 7.64
CA MET A 339 -8.90 -6.07 8.13
C MET A 339 -8.46 -4.91 9.04
N ASP A 340 -7.62 -5.25 10.02
CA ASP A 340 -6.93 -4.28 10.86
C ASP A 340 -5.54 -4.00 10.30
N TYR A 341 -5.08 -2.74 10.43
CA TYR A 341 -3.81 -2.25 9.90
C TYR A 341 -3.00 -1.57 10.98
N LYS A 342 -1.69 -1.72 10.90
CA LYS A 342 -0.69 -1.09 11.77
C LYS A 342 0.35 -0.38 10.93
N SER A 343 1.23 0.37 11.61
CA SER A 343 2.42 0.95 10.95
C SER A 343 3.18 -0.12 10.16
N ASN A 344 3.65 0.23 8.98
CA ASN A 344 4.39 -0.63 8.04
C ASN A 344 3.52 -1.68 7.30
N ASP A 345 2.20 -1.65 7.48
CA ASP A 345 1.27 -2.45 6.70
C ASP A 345 0.92 -1.81 5.37
N VAL A 346 0.50 -2.66 4.44
CA VAL A 346 -0.01 -2.30 3.12
C VAL A 346 -1.48 -2.68 3.02
N GLY A 347 -2.31 -1.76 2.58
CA GLY A 347 -3.71 -1.97 2.28
C GLY A 347 -3.98 -1.91 0.78
N LEU A 348 -5.07 -2.54 0.35
CA LEU A 348 -5.58 -2.42 -1.01
C LEU A 348 -7.11 -2.35 -0.99
N ALA A 349 -7.67 -1.30 -1.58
CA ALA A 349 -9.05 -1.26 -1.99
C ALA A 349 -9.10 -1.42 -3.52
N PRO A 350 -9.68 -2.53 -4.04
CA PRO A 350 -9.80 -2.75 -5.47
C PRO A 350 -10.60 -1.63 -6.16
N ALA A 351 -10.37 -1.43 -7.45
CA ALA A 351 -11.12 -0.45 -8.24
C ALA A 351 -12.63 -0.61 -8.05
N ILE A 352 -13.33 0.51 -7.93
CA ILE A 352 -14.78 0.62 -7.74
C ILE A 352 -15.36 0.01 -6.45
N SER A 353 -14.54 -0.62 -5.61
CA SER A 353 -14.98 -1.22 -4.35
C SER A 353 -15.19 -0.16 -3.27
N GLY A 354 -16.38 -0.16 -2.65
CA GLY A 354 -16.72 0.75 -1.57
C GLY A 354 -15.90 0.43 -0.30
N HIS A 355 -15.34 1.46 0.35
CA HIS A 355 -14.55 1.27 1.57
C HIS A 355 -14.54 2.50 2.47
N TYR A 356 -14.01 2.33 3.67
CA TYR A 356 -13.70 3.39 4.64
C TYR A 356 -12.42 3.02 5.37
N VAL A 357 -11.77 3.99 6.01
CA VAL A 357 -10.65 3.73 6.93
C VAL A 357 -10.93 4.42 8.26
N GLN A 358 -11.08 3.62 9.34
CA GLN A 358 -11.33 4.11 10.69
C GLN A 358 -10.05 4.07 11.51
N ASN A 359 -9.77 5.12 12.27
CA ASN A 359 -8.74 5.08 13.31
C ASN A 359 -9.27 4.35 14.54
N THR A 360 -8.74 3.17 14.82
CA THR A 360 -9.10 2.33 15.98
C THR A 360 -8.10 2.47 17.13
N GLY A 361 -7.06 3.29 16.98
CA GLY A 361 -6.06 3.55 18.01
C GLY A 361 -6.38 4.75 18.89
N ASN A 362 -5.49 4.97 19.87
CA ASN A 362 -5.55 6.13 20.77
C ASN A 362 -4.71 7.32 20.29
N ASP A 363 -3.90 7.10 19.26
CA ASP A 363 -3.03 8.11 18.66
C ASP A 363 -3.54 8.47 17.25
N ASP A 364 -3.02 9.55 16.67
CA ASP A 364 -3.32 9.93 15.31
C ASP A 364 -2.88 8.82 14.33
N LEU A 365 -3.74 8.47 13.40
CA LEU A 365 -3.45 7.59 12.29
C LEU A 365 -2.95 8.45 11.12
N SER A 366 -1.81 8.05 10.52
CA SER A 366 -1.34 8.60 9.25
C SER A 366 -1.13 7.50 8.23
N PHE A 367 -1.68 7.67 7.03
CA PHE A 367 -1.45 6.75 5.93
C PHE A 367 -1.43 7.47 4.58
N LEU A 368 -0.72 6.88 3.64
CA LEU A 368 -0.70 7.26 2.23
C LEU A 368 -1.67 6.39 1.46
N ALA A 369 -2.44 6.99 0.57
CA ALA A 369 -3.18 6.32 -0.48
C ALA A 369 -2.56 6.68 -1.83
N LEU A 370 -2.22 5.68 -2.64
CA LEU A 370 -1.55 5.82 -3.92
C LEU A 370 -2.40 5.23 -5.02
N PHE A 371 -2.46 5.94 -6.13
CA PHE A 371 -3.31 5.61 -7.28
C PHE A 371 -2.45 5.62 -8.55
N LYS A 372 -2.51 4.56 -9.33
CA LYS A 372 -1.88 4.54 -10.65
C LYS A 372 -2.66 5.40 -11.63
N SER A 373 -2.54 6.70 -11.49
CA SER A 373 -3.22 7.73 -12.27
C SER A 373 -2.43 9.03 -12.22
N ASP A 374 -2.58 9.87 -13.20
CA ASP A 374 -2.04 11.23 -13.20
C ASP A 374 -2.89 12.21 -12.36
N THR A 375 -4.12 11.81 -12.00
CA THR A 375 -5.06 12.66 -11.26
C THR A 375 -5.78 11.85 -10.18
N PHE A 376 -6.06 12.52 -9.04
CA PHE A 376 -6.88 11.98 -7.97
C PHE A 376 -8.36 12.11 -8.31
N ALA A 377 -9.11 11.02 -8.14
CA ALA A 377 -10.57 11.00 -8.31
C ALA A 377 -11.24 10.08 -7.30
N GLU A 378 -12.38 10.52 -6.74
CA GLU A 378 -13.17 9.72 -5.82
C GLU A 378 -14.68 10.00 -5.96
N PHE A 379 -15.48 9.07 -5.44
CA PHE A 379 -16.91 9.21 -5.26
C PHE A 379 -17.27 9.07 -3.78
N SER A 380 -17.67 10.16 -3.13
CA SER A 380 -18.17 10.16 -1.77
C SER A 380 -19.61 9.62 -1.72
N LEU A 381 -19.86 8.62 -0.88
CA LEU A 381 -21.20 8.11 -0.63
C LEU A 381 -22.13 9.21 -0.09
N ASN A 382 -21.63 9.99 0.87
CA ASN A 382 -22.39 11.07 1.49
C ASN A 382 -22.80 12.12 0.45
N GLN A 383 -21.86 12.56 -0.38
CA GLN A 383 -22.10 13.56 -1.42
C GLN A 383 -23.07 13.01 -2.46
N TRP A 384 -22.92 11.76 -2.89
CA TRP A 384 -23.84 11.13 -3.84
C TRP A 384 -25.27 11.13 -3.30
N LEU A 385 -25.50 10.62 -2.08
CA LEU A 385 -26.83 10.56 -1.47
C LEU A 385 -27.46 11.95 -1.29
N ARG A 386 -26.66 12.98 -1.06
CA ARG A 386 -27.11 14.36 -0.90
C ARG A 386 -27.46 15.06 -2.22
N HIS A 387 -26.99 14.55 -3.35
CA HIS A 387 -27.30 15.08 -4.69
C HIS A 387 -28.43 14.32 -5.39
N LEU A 388 -28.98 13.26 -4.77
CA LEU A 388 -30.15 12.56 -5.27
C LEU A 388 -31.44 13.26 -4.84
N PRO A 389 -32.53 13.09 -5.59
CA PRO A 389 -33.86 13.48 -5.12
C PRO A 389 -34.16 12.83 -3.77
N VAL A 390 -34.60 13.61 -2.77
CA VAL A 390 -34.82 13.14 -1.38
C VAL A 390 -35.71 11.89 -1.35
N GLN A 391 -36.77 11.86 -2.13
CA GLN A 391 -37.69 10.70 -2.22
C GLN A 391 -36.95 9.44 -2.70
N MET A 392 -36.01 9.57 -3.65
CA MET A 392 -35.21 8.44 -4.12
C MET A 392 -34.35 7.88 -3.00
N THR A 393 -33.62 8.73 -2.27
CA THR A 393 -32.78 8.33 -1.12
C THR A 393 -33.62 7.72 -0.01
N GLU A 394 -34.79 8.30 0.31
CA GLU A 394 -35.73 7.78 1.32
C GLU A 394 -36.20 6.37 0.96
N GLN A 395 -36.59 6.12 -0.28
CA GLN A 395 -37.07 4.81 -0.72
C GLN A 395 -36.00 3.74 -0.71
N HIS A 396 -34.74 4.10 -1.03
CA HIS A 396 -33.61 3.16 -1.01
C HIS A 396 -33.13 2.83 0.40
N LEU A 397 -32.97 3.85 1.25
CA LEU A 397 -32.41 3.68 2.60
C LEU A 397 -33.47 3.47 3.67
N ARG A 398 -34.75 3.75 3.39
CA ARG A 398 -35.88 3.68 4.33
C ARG A 398 -35.66 4.57 5.57
N ILE A 399 -35.03 5.70 5.40
CA ILE A 399 -34.80 6.73 6.44
C ILE A 399 -35.57 8.01 6.10
N SER A 400 -35.93 8.78 7.13
CA SER A 400 -36.75 9.99 6.93
C SER A 400 -36.00 11.09 6.17
N PRO A 401 -36.72 12.00 5.48
CA PRO A 401 -36.14 13.19 4.87
C PRO A 401 -35.30 14.03 5.84
N SER A 402 -35.71 14.13 7.09
CA SER A 402 -34.93 14.83 8.14
C SER A 402 -33.64 14.14 8.52
N ALA A 403 -33.57 12.81 8.42
CA ALA A 403 -32.32 12.06 8.57
C ALA A 403 -31.39 12.28 7.38
N ILE A 404 -31.93 12.21 6.15
CA ILE A 404 -31.17 12.49 4.92
C ILE A 404 -30.57 13.89 4.95
N ALA A 405 -31.30 14.90 5.45
CA ALA A 405 -30.83 16.27 5.53
C ALA A 405 -29.58 16.43 6.47
N ARG A 406 -29.33 15.49 7.38
CA ARG A 406 -28.15 15.49 8.27
C ARG A 406 -26.93 14.81 7.67
N ILE A 407 -27.06 14.05 6.57
CA ILE A 407 -25.91 13.46 5.88
C ILE A 407 -24.99 14.61 5.42
N PRO A 408 -23.67 14.56 5.72
CA PRO A 408 -22.72 15.57 5.25
C PRO A 408 -22.75 15.73 3.73
N ASN A 409 -22.61 16.95 3.24
CA ASN A 409 -22.55 17.23 1.80
C ASN A 409 -21.17 17.74 1.39
N MET A 410 -20.15 16.94 1.69
CA MET A 410 -18.74 17.22 1.37
C MET A 410 -18.07 15.95 0.90
N ALA A 411 -17.17 16.08 -0.06
CA ALA A 411 -16.23 15.02 -0.46
C ALA A 411 -14.93 15.12 0.34
N ASN A 412 -14.08 14.11 0.24
CA ASN A 412 -12.78 14.02 0.94
C ASN A 412 -12.91 14.19 2.46
N ASN A 413 -14.01 13.74 3.03
CA ASN A 413 -14.35 14.08 4.40
C ASN A 413 -13.76 13.07 5.38
N ILE A 414 -13.13 13.59 6.45
CA ILE A 414 -12.78 12.82 7.63
C ILE A 414 -13.85 13.12 8.68
N ILE A 415 -14.66 12.12 8.97
CA ILE A 415 -15.77 12.23 9.92
C ILE A 415 -15.20 12.14 11.32
N PRO A 416 -15.43 13.15 12.19
CA PRO A 416 -14.97 13.11 13.57
C PRO A 416 -15.60 11.93 14.34
N ALA A 417 -14.92 11.52 15.41
CA ALA A 417 -15.50 10.58 16.36
C ALA A 417 -16.87 11.07 16.85
N SER A 418 -17.83 10.15 16.99
CA SER A 418 -19.16 10.47 17.51
C SER A 418 -19.06 11.00 18.94
N SER A 419 -19.69 12.15 19.21
CA SER A 419 -19.80 12.69 20.58
C SER A 419 -20.72 11.87 21.49
N THR A 420 -21.47 10.92 20.93
CA THR A 420 -22.29 9.97 21.69
C THR A 420 -21.44 8.72 21.95
N GLY A 421 -20.80 8.70 23.14
CA GLY A 421 -19.96 7.59 23.58
C GLY A 421 -20.72 6.26 23.64
N SER A 422 -20.52 5.49 22.63
CA SER A 422 -20.52 4.03 22.61
C SER A 422 -19.71 3.65 21.40
N ASP A 423 -18.60 2.95 21.61
CA ASP A 423 -17.87 2.31 20.52
C ASP A 423 -18.89 1.66 19.57
N PRO A 424 -18.80 1.91 18.25
CA PRO A 424 -19.42 1.03 17.30
C PRO A 424 -18.64 -0.29 17.40
N GLN A 425 -19.22 -1.24 18.11
CA GLN A 425 -18.75 -2.61 18.24
C GLN A 425 -18.97 -3.36 16.96
#